data_fa945a15a867e1e616890a2c1af5c834
#
_entry.id   fa945a15a867e1e616890a2c1af5c834
#
_cell.length_a   1.000
_cell.length_b   1.000
_cell.length_c   1.000
_cell.angle_alpha   90.00
_cell.angle_beta   90.00
_cell.angle_gamma   90.00
#
_symmetry.space_group_name_H-M   'P 1'
#
loop_
_entity.id
_entity.type
_entity.pdbx_description
1 polymer ?
#
loop_
_entity_poly.entity_id
_entity_poly.type
_entity_poly.pdbx_seq_one_letter_code
_entity_poly.pdbx_strand_id
1 'polypeptide(L)'
;MNPAEISRLSRVRADALSGQARQIRLNTRVSLSELAGLCGVDPSTVWRWEQGIRVPRGEAALRYAQALEVLARSQAKTDTRP
;
A
#
# COMPACT_ATOMS: atom_id res chain seq x y z
N MET A 1 16.56 0.47 -11.39
CA MET A 1 15.70 -0.28 -10.46
C MET A 1 16.20 -1.72 -10.37
N ASN A 2 16.41 -2.21 -9.17
CA ASN A 2 16.92 -3.58 -8.98
C ASN A 2 15.76 -4.60 -8.96
N PRO A 3 16.07 -5.91 -9.04
CA PRO A 3 15.02 -6.94 -9.07
C PRO A 3 14.06 -6.92 -7.88
N ALA A 4 14.56 -6.60 -6.68
CA ALA A 4 13.70 -6.53 -5.50
C ALA A 4 12.69 -5.38 -5.62
N GLU A 5 13.12 -4.25 -6.15
CA GLU A 5 12.24 -3.10 -6.36
C GLU A 5 11.21 -3.37 -7.45
N ILE A 6 11.63 -4.05 -8.53
CA ILE A 6 10.69 -4.45 -9.58
C ILE A 6 9.62 -5.38 -9.03
N SER A 7 10.02 -6.34 -8.20
CA SER A 7 9.10 -7.27 -7.57
C SER A 7 8.10 -6.54 -6.67
N ARG A 8 8.57 -5.59 -5.86
CA ARG A 8 7.71 -4.78 -5.00
C ARG A 8 6.75 -3.94 -5.82
N LEU A 9 7.23 -3.33 -6.90
CA LEU A 9 6.41 -2.51 -7.78
C LEU A 9 5.28 -3.33 -8.39
N SER A 10 5.60 -4.50 -8.91
CA SER A 10 4.61 -5.40 -9.49
C SER A 10 3.56 -5.81 -8.46
N ARG A 11 4.01 -6.17 -7.27
CA ARG A 11 3.12 -6.61 -6.19
C ARG A 11 2.18 -5.50 -5.72
N VAL A 12 2.72 -4.29 -5.52
CA VAL A 12 1.88 -3.18 -5.02
C VAL A 12 0.84 -2.79 -6.06
N ARG A 13 1.18 -2.87 -7.34
CA ARG A 13 0.22 -2.60 -8.42
C ARG A 13 -0.91 -3.62 -8.43
N ALA A 14 -0.57 -4.89 -8.24
CA ALA A 14 -1.55 -5.96 -8.16
C ALA A 14 -2.44 -5.79 -6.92
N ASP A 15 -1.84 -5.47 -5.79
CA ASP A 15 -2.58 -5.27 -4.54
C ASP A 15 -3.51 -4.06 -4.62
N ALA A 16 -3.06 -2.98 -5.26
CA ALA A 16 -3.90 -1.79 -5.44
C ALA A 16 -5.11 -2.12 -6.33
N LEU A 17 -4.86 -2.81 -7.43
CA LEU A 17 -5.90 -3.14 -8.41
C LEU A 17 -6.92 -4.14 -7.86
N SER A 18 -6.48 -5.12 -7.10
CA SER A 18 -7.33 -6.20 -6.57
C SER A 18 -8.19 -5.77 -5.36
N GLY A 19 -7.88 -4.63 -4.75
CA GLY A 19 -8.53 -4.20 -3.52
C GLY A 19 -7.81 -4.67 -2.26
N GLN A 20 -6.77 -5.48 -2.38
CA GLN A 20 -6.01 -5.99 -1.25
C GLN A 20 -5.33 -4.86 -0.47
N ALA A 21 -4.74 -3.89 -1.19
CA ALA A 21 -4.09 -2.74 -0.56
C ALA A 21 -5.08 -1.95 0.30
N ARG A 22 -6.27 -1.69 -0.24
CA ARG A 22 -7.33 -0.99 0.50
C ARG A 22 -7.74 -1.79 1.73
N GLN A 23 -7.86 -3.10 1.59
CA GLN A 23 -8.27 -3.97 2.69
C GLN A 23 -7.24 -3.95 3.82
N ILE A 24 -5.94 -4.01 3.49
CA ILE A 24 -4.87 -3.90 4.48
C ILE A 24 -4.98 -2.57 5.24
N ARG A 25 -5.19 -1.48 4.51
CA ARG A 25 -5.34 -0.16 5.14
C ARG A 25 -6.54 -0.14 6.09
N LEU A 26 -7.68 -0.63 5.64
CA LEU A 26 -8.89 -0.64 6.46
C LEU A 26 -8.74 -1.51 7.70
N ASN A 27 -8.15 -2.68 7.54
CA ASN A 27 -7.98 -3.62 8.64
C ASN A 27 -7.02 -3.10 9.71
N THR A 28 -6.07 -2.26 9.32
CA THR A 28 -5.11 -1.66 10.25
C THR A 28 -5.55 -0.28 10.73
N ARG A 29 -6.74 0.17 10.33
CA ARG A 29 -7.35 1.44 10.75
C ARG A 29 -6.50 2.66 10.43
N VAL A 30 -5.83 2.63 9.28
CA VAL A 30 -5.01 3.74 8.79
C VAL A 30 -5.83 4.54 7.79
N SER A 31 -5.86 5.86 7.97
CA SER A 31 -6.60 6.74 7.06
C SER A 31 -5.85 6.95 5.74
N LEU A 32 -6.58 7.42 4.74
CA LEU A 32 -5.96 7.80 3.46
C LEU A 32 -4.88 8.86 3.68
N SER A 33 -5.14 9.85 4.54
CA SER A 33 -4.18 10.91 4.84
C SER A 33 -2.91 10.37 5.49
N GLU A 34 -3.06 9.47 6.44
CA GLU A 34 -1.92 8.86 7.11
C GLU A 34 -1.06 8.06 6.13
N LEU A 35 -1.70 7.23 5.32
CA LEU A 35 -0.99 6.42 4.33
C LEU A 35 -0.34 7.32 3.27
N ALA A 36 -1.04 8.35 2.81
CA ALA A 36 -0.51 9.30 1.84
C ALA A 36 0.73 10.01 2.38
N GLY A 37 0.73 10.36 3.66
CA GLY A 37 1.89 10.96 4.32
C GLY A 37 3.12 10.05 4.25
N LEU A 38 2.93 8.76 4.47
CA LEU A 38 4.01 7.77 4.37
C LEU A 38 4.55 7.64 2.94
N CYS A 39 3.68 7.83 1.95
CA CYS A 39 4.05 7.70 0.54
C CYS A 39 4.58 9.00 -0.06
N GLY A 40 4.39 10.13 0.63
CA GLY A 40 4.79 11.44 0.11
C GLY A 40 3.88 11.94 -1.01
N VAL A 41 2.60 11.61 -0.96
CA VAL A 41 1.62 12.01 -1.96
C VAL A 41 0.35 12.56 -1.29
N ASP A 42 -0.56 13.10 -2.08
CA ASP A 42 -1.87 13.54 -1.59
C ASP A 42 -2.77 12.36 -1.27
N PRO A 43 -3.69 12.49 -0.29
CA PRO A 43 -4.67 11.45 -0.01
C PRO A 43 -5.49 11.04 -1.24
N SER A 44 -5.81 11.98 -2.12
CA SER A 44 -6.53 11.70 -3.36
C SER A 44 -5.76 10.76 -4.27
N THR A 45 -4.43 10.82 -4.24
CA THR A 45 -3.59 9.92 -5.04
C THR A 45 -3.71 8.49 -4.54
N VAL A 46 -3.64 8.28 -3.22
CA VAL A 46 -3.82 6.95 -2.64
C VAL A 46 -5.22 6.43 -2.94
N TRP A 47 -6.23 7.29 -2.84
CA TRP A 47 -7.59 6.92 -3.18
C TRP A 47 -7.71 6.43 -4.63
N ARG A 48 -7.07 7.15 -5.57
CA ARG A 48 -7.09 6.75 -6.99
C ARG A 48 -6.39 5.41 -7.20
N TRP A 49 -5.31 5.16 -6.48
CA TRP A 49 -4.63 3.85 -6.52
C TRP A 49 -5.58 2.74 -6.04
N GLU A 50 -6.28 2.97 -4.95
CA GLU A 50 -7.21 1.99 -4.38
C GLU A 50 -8.41 1.72 -5.29
N GLN A 51 -8.84 2.73 -6.05
CA GLN A 51 -9.94 2.60 -6.98
C GLN A 51 -9.52 2.05 -8.35
N GLY A 52 -8.23 1.85 -8.57
CA GLY A 52 -7.74 1.38 -9.85
C GLY A 52 -7.75 2.44 -10.95
N ILE A 53 -7.96 3.71 -10.59
CA ILE A 53 -7.99 4.83 -11.54
C ILE A 53 -6.58 5.21 -11.98
N ARG A 54 -5.62 5.06 -11.08
CA ARG A 54 -4.22 5.33 -11.33
C ARG A 54 -3.35 4.17 -10.87
N VAL A 55 -2.28 3.92 -11.63
CA VAL A 55 -1.30 2.90 -11.30
C VAL A 55 -0.18 3.55 -10.46
N PRO A 56 0.17 2.98 -9.30
CA PRO A 56 1.31 3.51 -8.54
C PRO A 56 2.60 3.46 -9.36
N ARG A 57 3.39 4.52 -9.30
CA ARG A 57 4.63 4.67 -10.08
C ARG A 57 5.76 5.26 -9.27
N GLY A 58 6.98 4.94 -9.66
CA GLY A 58 8.20 5.57 -9.17
C GLY A 58 8.44 5.38 -7.69
N GLU A 59 9.11 6.37 -7.09
CA GLU A 59 9.44 6.38 -5.67
C GLU A 59 8.20 6.23 -4.79
N ALA A 60 7.13 6.93 -5.15
CA ALA A 60 5.89 6.88 -4.37
C ALA A 60 5.33 5.47 -4.33
N ALA A 61 5.42 4.73 -5.43
CA ALA A 61 4.96 3.34 -5.49
C ALA A 61 5.79 2.44 -4.58
N LEU A 62 7.10 2.66 -4.52
CA LEU A 62 7.99 1.88 -3.65
C LEU A 62 7.72 2.19 -2.18
N ARG A 63 7.45 3.45 -1.84
CA ARG A 63 7.06 3.84 -0.49
C ARG A 63 5.71 3.23 -0.11
N TYR A 64 4.79 3.20 -1.05
CA TYR A 64 3.48 2.57 -0.87
C TYR A 64 3.65 1.08 -0.59
N ALA A 65 4.47 0.39 -1.39
CA ALA A 65 4.77 -1.02 -1.19
C ALA A 65 5.35 -1.28 0.20
N GLN A 66 6.30 -0.46 0.62
CA GLN A 66 6.93 -0.59 1.93
C GLN A 66 5.92 -0.35 3.05
N ALA A 67 5.09 0.67 2.93
CA ALA A 67 4.06 0.97 3.92
C ALA A 67 3.09 -0.20 4.06
N LEU A 68 2.64 -0.76 2.94
CA LEU A 68 1.72 -1.90 2.96
C LEU A 68 2.37 -3.15 3.58
N GLU A 69 3.66 -3.37 3.33
CA GLU A 69 4.41 -4.47 3.94
C GLU A 69 4.41 -4.35 5.47
N VAL A 70 4.66 -3.14 5.97
CA VAL A 70 4.65 -2.86 7.41
C VAL A 70 3.25 -3.08 7.99
N LEU A 71 2.23 -2.55 7.32
CA LEU A 71 0.85 -2.69 7.78
C LEU A 71 0.39 -4.15 7.76
N ALA A 72 0.78 -4.89 6.73
CA ALA A 72 0.42 -6.30 6.62
C ALA A 72 1.05 -7.12 7.76
N ARG A 73 2.28 -6.79 8.15
CA ARG A 73 2.93 -7.44 9.30
C ARG A 73 2.21 -7.10 10.61
N SER A 74 1.76 -5.86 10.77
CA SER A 74 1.00 -5.43 11.94
C SER A 74 -0.34 -6.17 12.01
N GLN A 75 -1.00 -6.34 10.87
CA GLN A 75 -2.24 -7.09 10.77
C GLN A 75 -2.04 -8.55 11.18
N ALA A 76 -0.98 -9.18 10.67
CA ALA A 76 -0.64 -10.57 11.00
C ALA A 76 -0.38 -10.75 12.50
N LYS A 77 0.31 -9.79 13.12
CA LYS A 77 0.55 -9.78 14.56
C LYS A 77 -0.74 -9.69 15.35
N THR A 78 -1.66 -8.87 14.89
CA THR A 78 -2.96 -8.68 15.54
C THR A 78 -3.81 -9.95 15.44
N ASP A 79 -3.68 -10.67 14.34
CA ASP A 79 -4.46 -11.87 14.08
C ASP A 79 -3.92 -13.12 14.80
N THR A 80 -2.68 -13.09 15.29
CA THR A 80 -2.10 -14.22 16.04
C THR A 80 -2.58 -14.17 17.48
N ARG A 81 -3.76 -14.67 17.70
CA ARG A 81 -4.32 -14.79 19.04
C ARG A 81 -4.10 -16.19 19.58
N PRO A 82 -3.88 -16.30 20.89
CA PRO A 82 -3.81 -17.61 21.53
C PRO A 82 -5.15 -18.33 21.42
#